data_870e3549667e0e9255c84e5b311a3564
#
_entry.id   870e3549667e0e9255c84e5b311a3564
#
_cell.length_a   1.000
_cell.length_b   1.000
_cell.length_c   1.000
_cell.angle_alpha   90.00
_cell.angle_beta   90.00
_cell.angle_gamma   90.00
#
_symmetry.space_group_name_H-M   'P 1'
#
loop_
_entity.id
_entity.type
_entity.pdbx_description
1 polymer ?
#
loop_
_entity_poly.entity_id
_entity_poly.type
_entity_poly.pdbx_seq_one_letter_code
_entity_poly.pdbx_strand_id
1 'polypeptide(L)'
;MNMTKLTRNHWVAAGLEALDQEGHAGVSADNLARRLNVTRGSFYHHFSNRADFLRALLYRWEEDYTERMLAYAAQGRSAPETLMRYLSIAAEKQPEREVAIRAWALVDPLVAEFQQRVDAARLAFAVKTSRQWGRTPGQAEIIGQAAHLCLIGGQQAGMRRDANRFNGFLQDAFAIFKDTLVPRA
;
A
#
# COMPACT_ATOMS: atom_id res chain seq x y z
N MET A 1 17.27 28.67 19.37
CA MET A 1 16.39 27.78 18.58
C MET A 1 16.98 26.38 18.65
N ASN A 2 16.34 25.46 19.37
CA ASN A 2 16.81 24.07 19.46
C ASN A 2 16.55 23.40 18.11
N MET A 3 17.56 23.24 17.27
CA MET A 3 17.46 22.46 16.05
C MET A 3 17.25 21.00 16.46
N THR A 4 16.04 20.50 16.32
CA THR A 4 15.76 19.07 16.53
C THR A 4 16.67 18.25 15.62
N LYS A 5 17.54 17.43 16.21
CA LYS A 5 18.50 16.61 15.46
C LYS A 5 17.76 15.72 14.49
N LEU A 6 18.02 15.86 13.19
CA LEU A 6 17.42 14.99 12.16
C LEU A 6 17.80 13.52 12.41
N THR A 7 16.84 12.64 12.20
CA THR A 7 16.99 11.19 12.32
C THR A 7 16.75 10.50 10.97
N ARG A 8 17.10 9.23 10.85
CA ARG A 8 16.73 8.40 9.67
C ARG A 8 15.24 8.50 9.35
N ASN A 9 14.39 8.52 10.37
CA ASN A 9 12.93 8.59 10.18
C ASN A 9 12.48 9.91 9.55
N HIS A 10 13.11 11.04 9.87
CA HIS A 10 12.80 12.31 9.21
C HIS A 10 13.10 12.27 7.71
N TRP A 11 14.21 11.66 7.33
CA TRP A 11 14.57 11.47 5.92
C TRP A 11 13.60 10.54 5.19
N VAL A 12 13.22 9.43 5.82
CA VAL A 12 12.24 8.50 5.26
C VAL A 12 10.88 9.17 5.10
N ALA A 13 10.41 9.93 6.09
CA ALA A 13 9.17 10.69 6.01
C ALA A 13 9.20 11.71 4.86
N ALA A 14 10.27 12.52 4.77
CA ALA A 14 10.45 13.46 3.66
C ALA A 14 10.51 12.78 2.30
N GLY A 15 11.10 11.57 2.23
CA GLY A 15 11.14 10.76 1.01
C GLY A 15 9.76 10.28 0.57
N LEU A 16 8.93 9.84 1.52
CA LEU A 16 7.56 9.43 1.25
C LEU A 16 6.67 10.61 0.81
N GLU A 17 6.85 11.78 1.42
CA GLU A 17 6.16 13.02 1.01
C GLU A 17 6.59 13.49 -0.39
N ALA A 18 7.90 13.43 -0.70
CA ALA A 18 8.40 13.75 -2.03
C ALA A 18 7.85 12.78 -3.09
N LEU A 19 7.75 11.49 -2.75
CA LEU A 19 7.16 10.48 -3.61
C LEU A 19 5.68 10.77 -3.92
N ASP A 20 4.90 11.18 -2.92
CA ASP A 20 3.48 11.51 -3.08
C ASP A 20 3.27 12.74 -3.98
N GLN A 21 4.16 13.72 -3.91
CA GLN A 21 4.03 15.00 -4.60
C GLN A 21 4.69 15.03 -5.98
N GLU A 22 5.85 14.39 -6.13
CA GLU A 22 6.72 14.50 -7.29
C GLU A 22 7.00 13.13 -7.97
N GLY A 23 6.44 12.05 -7.41
CA GLY A 23 6.79 10.69 -7.83
C GLY A 23 8.24 10.32 -7.49
N HIS A 24 8.76 9.28 -8.11
CA HIS A 24 10.10 8.76 -7.80
C HIS A 24 11.23 9.74 -8.16
N ALA A 25 11.01 10.66 -9.09
CA ALA A 25 11.99 11.70 -9.44
C ALA A 25 12.30 12.64 -8.26
N GLY A 26 11.32 12.85 -7.36
CA GLY A 26 11.49 13.64 -6.14
C GLY A 26 12.35 12.95 -5.08
N VAL A 27 12.59 11.64 -5.19
CA VAL A 27 13.29 10.85 -4.16
C VAL A 27 14.78 10.83 -4.44
N SER A 28 15.45 11.98 -4.21
CA SER A 28 16.89 12.13 -4.34
C SER A 28 17.49 12.81 -3.10
N ALA A 29 18.76 12.49 -2.78
CA ALA A 29 19.46 13.08 -1.64
C ALA A 29 19.49 14.62 -1.69
N ASP A 30 19.65 15.18 -2.89
CA ASP A 30 19.68 16.64 -3.08
C ASP A 30 18.31 17.28 -2.85
N ASN A 31 17.25 16.69 -3.39
CA ASN A 31 15.88 17.19 -3.20
C ASN A 31 15.46 17.10 -1.73
N LEU A 32 15.74 15.96 -1.10
CA LEU A 32 15.40 15.75 0.32
C LEU A 32 16.20 16.66 1.26
N ALA A 33 17.48 16.89 0.97
CA ALA A 33 18.28 17.85 1.75
C ALA A 33 17.72 19.26 1.67
N ARG A 34 17.26 19.72 0.48
CA ARG A 34 16.57 21.01 0.32
C ARG A 34 15.27 21.06 1.11
N ARG A 35 14.43 20.02 1.04
CA ARG A 35 13.16 19.94 1.78
C ARG A 35 13.37 20.01 3.29
N LEU A 36 14.41 19.38 3.78
CA LEU A 36 14.77 19.35 5.21
C LEU A 36 15.62 20.54 5.65
N ASN A 37 15.95 21.48 4.73
CA ASN A 37 16.81 22.63 4.97
C ASN A 37 18.17 22.26 5.59
N VAL A 38 18.83 21.26 5.02
CA VAL A 38 20.16 20.79 5.42
C VAL A 38 21.06 20.57 4.22
N THR A 39 22.33 20.27 4.46
CA THR A 39 23.29 19.94 3.39
C THR A 39 23.09 18.50 2.91
N ARG A 40 23.43 18.23 1.65
CA ARG A 40 23.49 16.84 1.09
C ARG A 40 24.37 15.91 1.93
N GLY A 41 25.46 16.43 2.52
CA GLY A 41 26.34 15.65 3.40
C GLY A 41 25.62 15.07 4.61
N SER A 42 24.59 15.75 5.12
CA SER A 42 23.76 15.25 6.21
C SER A 42 23.03 13.93 5.87
N PHE A 43 22.66 13.72 4.59
CA PHE A 43 22.06 12.45 4.14
C PHE A 43 23.03 11.26 4.37
N TYR A 44 24.29 11.43 4.04
CA TYR A 44 25.32 10.36 4.14
C TYR A 44 25.78 10.07 5.58
N HIS A 45 25.38 10.91 6.55
CA HIS A 45 25.50 10.56 7.97
C HIS A 45 24.45 9.55 8.43
N HIS A 46 23.33 9.43 7.69
CA HIS A 46 22.21 8.56 8.04
C HIS A 46 22.14 7.31 7.15
N PHE A 47 22.60 7.40 5.91
CA PHE A 47 22.50 6.33 4.92
C PHE A 47 23.83 6.15 4.21
N SER A 48 24.32 4.91 4.17
CA SER A 48 25.58 4.57 3.52
C SER A 48 25.55 4.80 2.00
N ASN A 49 24.40 4.65 1.38
CA ASN A 49 24.17 4.88 -0.05
C ASN A 49 22.65 5.04 -0.35
N ARG A 50 22.33 5.29 -1.64
CA ARG A 50 20.95 5.41 -2.10
C ARG A 50 20.13 4.13 -1.83
N ALA A 51 20.70 2.96 -2.03
CA ALA A 51 19.98 1.69 -1.83
C ALA A 51 19.61 1.45 -0.36
N ASP A 52 20.48 1.82 0.59
CA ASP A 52 20.18 1.79 2.03
C ASP A 52 18.99 2.69 2.39
N PHE A 53 18.97 3.90 1.83
CA PHE A 53 17.84 4.81 2.02
C PHE A 53 16.55 4.25 1.40
N LEU A 54 16.61 3.75 0.15
CA LEU A 54 15.43 3.19 -0.52
C LEU A 54 14.85 1.99 0.23
N ARG A 55 15.70 1.10 0.75
CA ARG A 55 15.23 0.00 1.59
C ARG A 55 14.49 0.52 2.82
N ALA A 56 15.03 1.51 3.52
CA ALA A 56 14.38 2.08 4.71
C ALA A 56 13.03 2.71 4.36
N LEU A 57 12.93 3.42 3.23
CA LEU A 57 11.69 4.02 2.73
C LEU A 57 10.65 2.96 2.36
N LEU A 58 11.06 1.94 1.61
CA LEU A 58 10.19 0.87 1.14
C LEU A 58 9.72 -0.03 2.30
N TYR A 59 10.57 -0.33 3.28
CA TYR A 59 10.16 -1.03 4.50
C TYR A 59 9.11 -0.24 5.28
N ARG A 60 9.27 1.09 5.40
CA ARG A 60 8.27 1.92 6.06
C ARG A 60 6.92 1.93 5.32
N TRP A 61 6.97 1.99 3.97
CA TRP A 61 5.77 1.86 3.16
C TRP A 61 5.11 0.50 3.32
N GLU A 62 5.86 -0.60 3.22
CA GLU A 62 5.37 -1.98 3.40
C GLU A 62 4.72 -2.15 4.77
N GLU A 63 5.38 -1.69 5.84
CA GLU A 63 4.85 -1.72 7.21
C GLU A 63 3.51 -0.96 7.31
N ASP A 64 3.49 0.31 6.86
CA ASP A 64 2.33 1.19 7.04
C ASP A 64 1.15 0.86 6.09
N TYR A 65 1.45 0.36 4.89
CA TYR A 65 0.45 0.14 3.82
C TYR A 65 0.09 -1.33 3.61
N THR A 66 0.75 -2.25 4.31
CA THR A 66 0.46 -3.68 4.20
C THR A 66 0.42 -4.34 5.58
N GLU A 67 1.52 -4.46 6.30
CA GLU A 67 1.56 -5.23 7.54
C GLU A 67 0.56 -4.73 8.58
N ARG A 68 0.58 -3.45 8.90
CA ARG A 68 -0.35 -2.85 9.87
C ARG A 68 -1.80 -2.90 9.40
N MET A 69 -2.03 -2.68 8.09
CA MET A 69 -3.38 -2.75 7.52
C MET A 69 -3.94 -4.17 7.60
N LEU A 70 -3.17 -5.17 7.20
CA LEU A 70 -3.59 -6.58 7.26
C LEU A 70 -3.77 -7.05 8.70
N ALA A 71 -2.88 -6.65 9.62
CA ALA A 71 -3.00 -6.96 11.04
C ALA A 71 -4.27 -6.34 11.66
N TYR A 72 -4.60 -5.10 11.31
CA TYR A 72 -5.84 -4.46 11.75
C TYR A 72 -7.07 -5.17 11.18
N ALA A 73 -7.08 -5.47 9.89
CA ALA A 73 -8.18 -6.14 9.24
C ALA A 73 -8.40 -7.56 9.80
N ALA A 74 -7.33 -8.30 10.09
CA ALA A 74 -7.37 -9.66 10.63
C ALA A 74 -8.03 -9.76 12.02
N GLN A 75 -8.25 -8.67 12.74
CA GLN A 75 -9.00 -8.64 14.00
C GLN A 75 -10.52 -8.78 13.81
N GLY A 76 -11.01 -8.77 12.57
CA GLY A 76 -12.40 -9.03 12.25
C GLY A 76 -12.81 -10.45 12.68
N ARG A 77 -13.98 -10.58 13.33
CA ARG A 77 -14.53 -11.85 13.84
C ARG A 77 -15.25 -12.67 12.77
N SER A 78 -15.45 -12.08 11.59
CA SER A 78 -16.07 -12.71 10.41
C SER A 78 -15.44 -12.17 9.13
N ALA A 79 -15.58 -12.89 8.01
CA ALA A 79 -15.06 -12.42 6.72
C ALA A 79 -15.63 -11.06 6.28
N PRO A 80 -16.95 -10.77 6.42
CA PRO A 80 -17.48 -9.42 6.17
C PRO A 80 -16.84 -8.35 7.07
N GLU A 81 -16.69 -8.60 8.38
CA GLU A 81 -16.06 -7.65 9.29
C GLU A 81 -14.58 -7.42 8.92
N THR A 82 -13.85 -8.48 8.60
CA THR A 82 -12.46 -8.40 8.12
C THR A 82 -12.34 -7.52 6.87
N LEU A 83 -13.24 -7.72 5.89
CA LEU A 83 -13.27 -6.89 4.69
C LEU A 83 -13.58 -5.42 5.00
N MET A 84 -14.60 -5.16 5.82
CA MET A 84 -14.97 -3.80 6.20
C MET A 84 -13.83 -3.06 6.92
N ARG A 85 -13.14 -3.75 7.84
CA ARG A 85 -11.96 -3.19 8.51
C ARG A 85 -10.83 -2.89 7.53
N TYR A 86 -10.59 -3.80 6.56
CA TYR A 86 -9.57 -3.57 5.52
C TYR A 86 -9.91 -2.35 4.66
N LEU A 87 -11.16 -2.22 4.20
CA LEU A 87 -11.61 -1.09 3.38
C LEU A 87 -11.56 0.23 4.17
N SER A 88 -11.94 0.21 5.45
CA SER A 88 -11.88 1.39 6.32
C SER A 88 -10.46 1.91 6.44
N ILE A 89 -9.49 1.06 6.84
CA ILE A 89 -8.10 1.50 6.98
C ILE A 89 -7.46 1.85 5.63
N ALA A 90 -7.84 1.17 4.55
CA ALA A 90 -7.36 1.50 3.22
C ALA A 90 -7.82 2.88 2.77
N ALA A 91 -9.02 3.32 3.17
CA ALA A 91 -9.56 4.64 2.84
C ALA A 91 -8.76 5.79 3.49
N GLU A 92 -8.08 5.53 4.60
CA GLU A 92 -7.23 6.52 5.29
C GLU A 92 -5.85 6.69 4.61
N LYS A 93 -5.48 5.78 3.70
CA LYS A 93 -4.17 5.80 3.04
C LYS A 93 -4.19 6.66 1.78
N GLN A 94 -3.04 7.25 1.48
CA GLN A 94 -2.86 8.08 0.28
C GLN A 94 -2.68 7.21 -0.96
N PRO A 95 -3.62 7.23 -1.93
CA PRO A 95 -3.55 6.39 -3.12
C PRO A 95 -2.40 6.79 -4.05
N GLU A 96 -1.99 8.06 -4.03
CA GLU A 96 -0.89 8.60 -4.84
C GLU A 96 0.42 7.85 -4.56
N ARG A 97 0.69 7.50 -3.31
CA ARG A 97 1.86 6.72 -2.91
C ARG A 97 1.90 5.34 -3.56
N GLU A 98 0.77 4.64 -3.57
CA GLU A 98 0.64 3.33 -4.21
C GLU A 98 0.87 3.42 -5.73
N VAL A 99 0.29 4.44 -6.36
CA VAL A 99 0.47 4.69 -7.80
C VAL A 99 1.94 5.00 -8.11
N ALA A 100 2.57 5.87 -7.32
CA ALA A 100 3.96 6.28 -7.52
C ALA A 100 4.94 5.11 -7.33
N ILE A 101 4.76 4.27 -6.31
CA ILE A 101 5.60 3.10 -6.07
C ILE A 101 5.42 2.07 -7.18
N ARG A 102 4.19 1.81 -7.63
CA ARG A 102 3.94 0.87 -8.73
C ARG A 102 4.54 1.33 -10.04
N ALA A 103 4.47 2.62 -10.36
CA ALA A 103 5.14 3.20 -11.51
C ALA A 103 6.67 3.10 -11.39
N TRP A 104 7.20 3.35 -10.20
CA TRP A 104 8.64 3.24 -9.93
C TRP A 104 9.16 1.80 -10.04
N ALA A 105 8.37 0.82 -9.63
CA ALA A 105 8.71 -0.60 -9.75
C ALA A 105 8.95 -1.07 -11.20
N LEU A 106 8.42 -0.34 -12.19
CA LEU A 106 8.67 -0.65 -13.60
C LEU A 106 10.12 -0.36 -14.04
N VAL A 107 10.84 0.49 -13.30
CA VAL A 107 12.18 0.99 -13.69
C VAL A 107 13.26 0.77 -12.64
N ASP A 108 12.91 0.32 -11.43
CA ASP A 108 13.87 0.07 -10.34
C ASP A 108 13.66 -1.33 -9.77
N PRO A 109 14.64 -2.28 -9.95
CA PRO A 109 14.49 -3.66 -9.51
C PRO A 109 14.29 -3.82 -8.00
N LEU A 110 14.89 -2.96 -7.18
CA LEU A 110 14.70 -2.99 -5.73
C LEU A 110 13.26 -2.64 -5.36
N VAL A 111 12.67 -1.65 -6.01
CA VAL A 111 11.27 -1.28 -5.79
C VAL A 111 10.33 -2.38 -6.28
N ALA A 112 10.66 -3.02 -7.42
CA ALA A 112 9.89 -4.15 -7.95
C ALA A 112 9.86 -5.34 -6.99
N GLU A 113 10.98 -5.66 -6.33
CA GLU A 113 11.05 -6.70 -5.29
C GLU A 113 10.06 -6.43 -4.14
N PHE A 114 10.06 -5.21 -3.61
CA PHE A 114 9.14 -4.81 -2.54
C PHE A 114 7.69 -4.83 -3.00
N GLN A 115 7.41 -4.32 -4.22
CA GLN A 115 6.06 -4.31 -4.78
C GLN A 115 5.50 -5.73 -4.95
N GLN A 116 6.30 -6.67 -5.45
CA GLN A 116 5.91 -8.08 -5.60
C GLN A 116 5.59 -8.72 -4.25
N ARG A 117 6.40 -8.45 -3.22
CA ARG A 117 6.18 -8.96 -1.87
C ARG A 117 4.91 -8.42 -1.25
N VAL A 118 4.64 -7.13 -1.40
CA VAL A 118 3.41 -6.47 -0.96
C VAL A 118 2.19 -7.04 -1.68
N ASP A 119 2.24 -7.19 -2.99
CA ASP A 119 1.14 -7.74 -3.78
C ASP A 119 0.86 -9.20 -3.39
N ALA A 120 1.89 -10.01 -3.16
CA ALA A 120 1.73 -11.39 -2.71
C ALA A 120 1.07 -11.48 -1.30
N ALA A 121 1.47 -10.63 -0.37
CA ALA A 121 0.89 -10.59 0.97
C ALA A 121 -0.59 -10.18 0.96
N ARG A 122 -0.94 -9.16 0.18
CA ARG A 122 -2.32 -8.68 0.03
C ARG A 122 -3.21 -9.70 -0.67
N LEU A 123 -2.70 -10.34 -1.73
CA LEU A 123 -3.42 -11.42 -2.43
C LEU A 123 -3.67 -12.61 -1.49
N ALA A 124 -2.66 -13.07 -0.77
CA ALA A 124 -2.80 -14.17 0.19
C ALA A 124 -3.85 -13.84 1.27
N PHE A 125 -3.88 -12.61 1.76
CA PHE A 125 -4.89 -12.14 2.70
C PHE A 125 -6.30 -12.16 2.09
N ALA A 126 -6.49 -11.69 0.87
CA ALA A 126 -7.77 -11.70 0.17
C ALA A 126 -8.29 -13.12 -0.06
N VAL A 127 -7.42 -14.04 -0.48
CA VAL A 127 -7.75 -15.48 -0.64
C VAL A 127 -8.14 -16.11 0.70
N LYS A 128 -7.36 -15.86 1.77
CA LYS A 128 -7.67 -16.36 3.12
C LYS A 128 -9.03 -15.87 3.60
N THR A 129 -9.32 -14.57 3.43
CA THR A 129 -10.61 -13.98 3.82
C THR A 129 -11.77 -14.59 3.02
N SER A 130 -11.59 -14.85 1.72
CA SER A 130 -12.58 -15.51 0.88
C SER A 130 -12.86 -16.95 1.33
N ARG A 131 -11.83 -17.70 1.75
CA ARG A 131 -12.00 -19.06 2.34
C ARG A 131 -12.80 -19.00 3.65
N GLN A 132 -12.53 -18.03 4.51
CA GLN A 132 -13.31 -17.82 5.74
C GLN A 132 -14.78 -17.49 5.46
N TRP A 133 -15.10 -17.00 4.27
CA TRP A 133 -16.46 -16.76 3.80
C TRP A 133 -17.13 -18.02 3.22
N GLY A 134 -16.58 -19.19 3.45
CA GLY A 134 -17.14 -20.47 3.02
C GLY A 134 -16.93 -20.81 1.54
N ARG A 135 -15.98 -20.15 0.87
CA ARG A 135 -15.64 -20.44 -0.53
C ARG A 135 -14.77 -21.68 -0.65
N THR A 136 -15.00 -22.45 -1.72
CA THR A 136 -14.07 -23.54 -2.08
C THR A 136 -12.68 -22.96 -2.39
N PRO A 137 -11.60 -23.75 -2.31
CA PRO A 137 -10.26 -23.26 -2.61
C PRO A 137 -10.16 -22.55 -3.97
N GLY A 138 -10.73 -23.12 -5.04
CA GLY A 138 -10.70 -22.52 -6.37
C GLY A 138 -11.50 -21.22 -6.46
N GLN A 139 -12.68 -21.15 -5.82
CA GLN A 139 -13.46 -19.92 -5.76
C GLN A 139 -12.73 -18.83 -4.96
N ALA A 140 -12.11 -19.18 -3.85
CA ALA A 140 -11.38 -18.23 -3.01
C ALA A 140 -10.20 -17.61 -3.75
N GLU A 141 -9.50 -18.40 -4.56
CA GLU A 141 -8.39 -17.94 -5.42
C GLU A 141 -8.88 -16.89 -6.43
N ILE A 142 -9.94 -17.21 -7.17
CA ILE A 142 -10.52 -16.31 -8.19
C ILE A 142 -11.03 -15.01 -7.54
N ILE A 143 -11.78 -15.12 -6.44
CA ILE A 143 -12.33 -13.95 -5.74
C ILE A 143 -11.22 -13.10 -5.13
N GLY A 144 -10.22 -13.73 -4.50
CA GLY A 144 -9.09 -13.02 -3.93
C GLY A 144 -8.30 -12.26 -4.99
N GLN A 145 -8.05 -12.89 -6.13
CA GLN A 145 -7.36 -12.25 -7.25
C GLN A 145 -8.18 -11.11 -7.85
N ALA A 146 -9.48 -11.31 -8.07
CA ALA A 146 -10.37 -10.27 -8.56
C ALA A 146 -10.42 -9.06 -7.61
N ALA A 147 -10.55 -9.29 -6.30
CA ALA A 147 -10.54 -8.25 -5.29
C ALA A 147 -9.24 -7.45 -5.29
N HIS A 148 -8.09 -8.14 -5.36
CA HIS A 148 -6.78 -7.51 -5.41
C HIS A 148 -6.62 -6.66 -6.68
N LEU A 149 -6.99 -7.18 -7.85
CA LEU A 149 -6.93 -6.45 -9.12
C LEU A 149 -7.90 -5.26 -9.15
N CYS A 150 -9.11 -5.38 -8.59
CA CYS A 150 -10.04 -4.25 -8.44
C CYS A 150 -9.45 -3.13 -7.59
N LEU A 151 -8.77 -3.46 -6.49
CA LEU A 151 -8.11 -2.47 -5.65
C LEU A 151 -7.00 -1.74 -6.42
N ILE A 152 -6.13 -2.47 -7.11
CA ILE A 152 -5.05 -1.89 -7.93
C ILE A 152 -5.65 -1.03 -9.05
N GLY A 153 -6.64 -1.56 -9.79
CA GLY A 153 -7.31 -0.86 -10.88
C GLY A 153 -7.96 0.44 -10.42
N GLY A 154 -8.65 0.41 -9.29
CA GLY A 154 -9.26 1.59 -8.69
C GLY A 154 -8.24 2.67 -8.28
N GLN A 155 -7.06 2.25 -7.78
CA GLN A 155 -5.97 3.18 -7.48
C GLN A 155 -5.42 3.83 -8.77
N GLN A 156 -5.11 3.02 -9.78
CA GLN A 156 -4.54 3.49 -11.05
C GLN A 156 -5.52 4.35 -11.84
N ALA A 157 -6.81 4.05 -11.79
CA ALA A 157 -7.87 4.83 -12.43
C ALA A 157 -8.23 6.14 -11.67
N GLY A 158 -7.60 6.41 -10.54
CA GLY A 158 -7.88 7.58 -9.72
C GLY A 158 -9.25 7.53 -8.99
N MET A 159 -9.92 6.38 -8.98
CA MET A 159 -11.22 6.21 -8.31
C MET A 159 -11.13 6.45 -6.80
N ARG A 160 -9.98 6.24 -6.19
CA ARG A 160 -9.75 6.43 -4.76
C ARG A 160 -9.63 7.88 -4.30
N ARG A 161 -9.67 8.85 -5.21
CA ARG A 161 -9.81 10.28 -4.86
C ARG A 161 -11.13 10.56 -4.14
N ASP A 162 -12.15 9.74 -4.40
CA ASP A 162 -13.38 9.68 -3.61
C ASP A 162 -13.45 8.30 -2.93
N ALA A 163 -12.90 8.21 -1.71
CA ALA A 163 -12.80 6.96 -0.96
C ALA A 163 -14.20 6.37 -0.65
N ASN A 164 -15.19 7.19 -0.39
CA ASN A 164 -16.55 6.73 -0.09
C ASN A 164 -17.18 6.08 -1.32
N ARG A 165 -17.07 6.72 -2.48
CA ARG A 165 -17.57 6.19 -3.75
C ARG A 165 -16.88 4.88 -4.13
N PHE A 166 -15.55 4.82 -3.97
CA PHE A 166 -14.78 3.61 -4.27
C PHE A 166 -15.12 2.46 -3.32
N ASN A 167 -15.22 2.74 -2.03
CA ASN A 167 -15.61 1.72 -1.04
C ASN A 167 -17.05 1.23 -1.27
N GLY A 168 -17.99 2.11 -1.59
CA GLY A 168 -19.35 1.74 -2.00
C GLY A 168 -19.34 0.80 -3.20
N PHE A 169 -18.62 1.16 -4.26
CA PHE A 169 -18.48 0.29 -5.43
C PHE A 169 -17.91 -1.10 -5.08
N LEU A 170 -16.88 -1.17 -4.23
CA LEU A 170 -16.34 -2.46 -3.82
C LEU A 170 -17.34 -3.29 -3.02
N GLN A 171 -18.09 -2.67 -2.11
CA GLN A 171 -19.15 -3.35 -1.33
C GLN A 171 -20.23 -3.91 -2.24
N ASP A 172 -20.71 -3.13 -3.21
CA ASP A 172 -21.73 -3.55 -4.17
C ASP A 172 -21.20 -4.67 -5.08
N ALA A 173 -19.98 -4.55 -5.59
CA ALA A 173 -19.35 -5.58 -6.39
C ALA A 173 -19.18 -6.90 -5.60
N PHE A 174 -18.76 -6.83 -4.34
CA PHE A 174 -18.69 -8.02 -3.49
C PHE A 174 -20.03 -8.63 -3.15
N ALA A 175 -21.10 -7.82 -2.99
CA ALA A 175 -22.46 -8.31 -2.79
C ALA A 175 -22.93 -9.13 -4.01
N ILE A 176 -22.69 -8.61 -5.22
CA ILE A 176 -23.02 -9.32 -6.48
C ILE A 176 -22.22 -10.63 -6.58
N PHE A 177 -20.92 -10.60 -6.32
CA PHE A 177 -20.09 -11.81 -6.33
C PHE A 177 -20.55 -12.85 -5.29
N LYS A 178 -21.00 -12.40 -4.13
CA LYS A 178 -21.56 -13.28 -3.10
C LYS A 178 -22.77 -14.07 -3.63
N ASP A 179 -23.70 -13.38 -4.26
CA ASP A 179 -24.97 -13.97 -4.70
C ASP A 179 -24.81 -14.82 -5.97
N THR A 180 -23.87 -14.47 -6.84
CA THR A 180 -23.67 -15.16 -8.15
C THR A 180 -22.84 -16.44 -8.01
N LEU A 181 -21.94 -16.53 -7.01
CA LEU A 181 -21.01 -17.65 -6.83
C LEU A 181 -21.47 -18.68 -5.77
N VAL A 182 -22.61 -18.46 -5.13
CA VAL A 182 -23.27 -19.49 -4.31
C VAL A 182 -24.27 -20.21 -5.20
N PRO A 183 -24.14 -21.53 -5.46
CA PRO A 183 -25.24 -22.29 -6.02
C PRO A 183 -26.43 -22.13 -5.06
N ARG A 184 -27.57 -21.64 -5.58
CA ARG A 184 -28.82 -21.70 -4.82
C ARG A 184 -29.10 -23.19 -4.63
N ALA A 185 -29.09 -23.61 -3.35
CA ALA A 185 -29.45 -24.98 -2.98
C ALA A 185 -30.91 -25.28 -3.39
#